data_21ce56f39828b2e43a0161d0eb3be123
#
_entry.id   21ce56f39828b2e43a0161d0eb3be123
#
_cell.length_a   1.000
_cell.length_b   1.000
_cell.length_c   1.000
_cell.angle_alpha   90.00
_cell.angle_beta   90.00
_cell.angle_gamma   90.00
#
_symmetry.space_group_name_H-M   'P 1'
#
loop_
_entity.id
_entity.type
_entity.pdbx_description
1 polymer ?
#
loop_
_entity_poly.entity_id
_entity_poly.type
_entity_poly.pdbx_seq_one_letter_code
_entity_poly.pdbx_strand_id
1 'polypeptide(L)'
;MASEDIQKKIKEEAPVTWQKSVMLYLHDLVYLLAVVMIVFMLLFRIVIVSGSSMYSTLLDGDWLLVTGSVLYQEPKHGDIIVASKDSFNDGEPIIKRVIATEGQTVDIDFEAGIVFVDGVPLEEDYTYTPTNAQEGIVFPITIADGCIFVMGDNRNGSKDSRHPSIGMIDTREVLGRAVFLLFPGTDKQENREFDRIGALK
;
A
#
# COMPACT_ATOMS: atom_id res chain seq x y z
N MET A 1 -69.51 12.86 2.69
CA MET A 1 -68.51 12.49 1.65
C MET A 1 -67.09 12.78 2.09
N ALA A 2 -66.68 14.04 2.35
CA ALA A 2 -65.28 14.35 2.71
C ALA A 2 -64.81 13.73 4.06
N SER A 3 -65.68 13.55 5.04
CA SER A 3 -65.36 12.94 6.35
C SER A 3 -65.21 11.41 6.29
N GLU A 4 -65.90 10.75 5.37
CA GLU A 4 -65.79 9.29 5.18
C GLU A 4 -64.51 8.93 4.43
N ASP A 5 -64.04 9.75 3.49
CA ASP A 5 -62.77 9.53 2.81
C ASP A 5 -61.55 9.74 3.70
N ILE A 6 -61.65 10.66 4.68
CA ILE A 6 -60.61 10.87 5.68
C ILE A 6 -60.56 9.70 6.65
N GLN A 7 -61.70 9.20 7.09
CA GLN A 7 -61.78 8.02 7.98
C GLN A 7 -61.31 6.74 7.28
N LYS A 8 -61.51 6.61 5.98
CA LYS A 8 -61.03 5.47 5.18
C LYS A 8 -59.52 5.50 4.99
N LYS A 9 -58.92 6.71 4.78
CA LYS A 9 -57.45 6.87 4.73
C LYS A 9 -56.76 6.56 6.07
N ILE A 10 -57.39 6.92 7.19
CA ILE A 10 -56.83 6.60 8.53
C ILE A 10 -56.88 5.10 8.85
N LYS A 11 -57.85 4.38 8.25
CA LYS A 11 -58.02 2.93 8.49
C LYS A 11 -57.13 2.05 7.62
N GLU A 12 -56.48 2.57 6.60
CA GLU A 12 -55.61 1.82 5.70
C GLU A 12 -54.16 1.72 6.16
N GLU A 13 -53.75 2.50 7.15
CA GLU A 13 -52.42 2.28 7.76
C GLU A 13 -52.52 1.21 8.83
N ALA A 14 -52.47 -0.05 8.39
CA ALA A 14 -52.36 -1.18 9.33
C ALA A 14 -51.11 -0.96 10.22
N PRO A 15 -51.23 -1.14 11.56
CA PRO A 15 -50.10 -0.92 12.46
C PRO A 15 -48.91 -1.77 11.99
N VAL A 16 -47.80 -1.14 11.78
CA VAL A 16 -46.55 -1.83 11.38
C VAL A 16 -46.23 -2.82 12.48
N THR A 17 -46.44 -4.11 12.19
CA THR A 17 -46.14 -5.16 13.16
C THR A 17 -44.64 -5.11 13.48
N TRP A 18 -44.27 -5.36 14.74
CA TRP A 18 -42.87 -5.36 15.17
C TRP A 18 -41.97 -6.22 14.25
N GLN A 19 -42.50 -7.28 13.68
CA GLN A 19 -41.84 -8.15 12.72
C GLN A 19 -41.47 -7.40 11.42
N LYS A 20 -42.42 -6.57 10.90
CA LYS A 20 -42.12 -5.72 9.72
C LYS A 20 -41.08 -4.67 10.03
N SER A 21 -41.14 -4.06 11.24
CA SER A 21 -40.11 -3.08 11.65
C SER A 21 -38.72 -3.73 11.75
N VAL A 22 -38.62 -4.90 12.39
CA VAL A 22 -37.36 -5.65 12.49
C VAL A 22 -36.83 -6.00 11.08
N MET A 23 -37.70 -6.45 10.18
CA MET A 23 -37.32 -6.79 8.82
C MET A 23 -36.80 -5.59 8.03
N LEU A 24 -37.42 -4.42 8.20
CA LEU A 24 -36.95 -3.17 7.60
C LEU A 24 -35.60 -2.75 8.15
N TYR A 25 -35.39 -2.81 9.47
CA TYR A 25 -34.09 -2.51 10.09
C TYR A 25 -32.99 -3.46 9.61
N LEU A 26 -33.29 -4.76 9.50
CA LEU A 26 -32.32 -5.74 8.97
C LEU A 26 -31.98 -5.45 7.51
N HIS A 27 -32.96 -5.10 6.71
CA HIS A 27 -32.78 -4.71 5.33
C HIS A 27 -31.86 -3.48 5.22
N ASP A 28 -32.17 -2.42 5.98
CA ASP A 28 -31.37 -1.18 5.97
C ASP A 28 -29.94 -1.45 6.49
N LEU A 29 -29.77 -2.30 7.50
CA LEU A 29 -28.47 -2.73 7.99
C LEU A 29 -27.66 -3.46 6.92
N VAL A 30 -28.30 -4.38 6.17
CA VAL A 30 -27.64 -5.11 5.07
C VAL A 30 -27.18 -4.15 3.97
N TYR A 31 -28.03 -3.18 3.60
CA TYR A 31 -27.63 -2.16 2.62
C TYR A 31 -26.48 -1.30 3.11
N LEU A 32 -26.54 -0.84 4.36
CA LEU A 32 -25.45 -0.08 4.96
C LEU A 32 -24.13 -0.86 4.93
N LEU A 33 -24.16 -2.13 5.36
CA LEU A 33 -22.96 -2.98 5.34
C LEU A 33 -22.45 -3.22 3.92
N ALA A 34 -23.35 -3.40 2.94
CA ALA A 34 -22.97 -3.56 1.54
C ALA A 34 -22.28 -2.30 1.00
N VAL A 35 -22.82 -1.12 1.29
CA VAL A 35 -22.20 0.16 0.89
C VAL A 35 -20.84 0.34 1.54
N VAL A 36 -20.72 0.08 2.84
CA VAL A 36 -19.45 0.17 3.58
C VAL A 36 -18.41 -0.79 2.98
N MET A 37 -18.82 -2.02 2.67
CA MET A 37 -17.95 -3.02 2.05
C MET A 37 -17.46 -2.57 0.67
N ILE A 38 -18.37 -2.04 -0.17
CA ILE A 38 -18.01 -1.52 -1.50
C ILE A 38 -17.01 -0.36 -1.37
N VAL A 39 -17.28 0.60 -0.50
CA VAL A 39 -16.38 1.72 -0.25
C VAL A 39 -15.02 1.24 0.22
N PHE A 40 -14.99 0.28 1.16
CA PHE A 40 -13.73 -0.30 1.63
C PHE A 40 -12.95 -0.98 0.50
N MET A 41 -13.61 -1.76 -0.36
CA MET A 41 -12.97 -2.43 -1.50
C MET A 41 -12.43 -1.45 -2.55
N LEU A 42 -13.04 -0.27 -2.68
CA LEU A 42 -12.58 0.77 -3.61
C LEU A 42 -11.34 1.50 -3.06
N LEU A 43 -11.27 1.68 -1.75
CA LEU A 43 -10.23 2.48 -1.10
C LEU A 43 -9.01 1.66 -0.66
N PHE A 44 -9.20 0.37 -0.36
CA PHE A 44 -8.17 -0.49 0.19
C PHE A 44 -8.02 -1.77 -0.61
N ARG A 45 -6.81 -2.32 -0.58
CA ARG A 45 -6.49 -3.62 -1.18
C ARG A 45 -5.68 -4.44 -0.19
N ILE A 46 -5.85 -5.76 -0.23
CA ILE A 46 -4.97 -6.69 0.49
C ILE A 46 -3.95 -7.21 -0.51
N VAL A 47 -2.68 -7.10 -0.17
CA VAL A 47 -1.55 -7.59 -0.97
C VAL A 47 -0.75 -8.56 -0.12
N ILE A 48 -0.34 -9.68 -0.72
CA ILE A 48 0.52 -10.67 -0.08
C ILE A 48 1.94 -10.43 -0.60
N VAL A 49 2.90 -10.29 0.33
CA VAL A 49 4.32 -10.12 0.02
C VAL A 49 4.85 -11.40 -0.59
N SER A 50 5.54 -11.29 -1.73
CA SER A 50 6.26 -12.39 -2.36
C SER A 50 7.74 -12.03 -2.50
N GLY A 51 8.59 -12.87 -1.95
CA GLY A 51 10.03 -12.71 -1.98
C GLY A 51 10.61 -11.94 -0.79
N SER A 52 11.91 -11.68 -0.85
CA SER A 52 12.70 -11.18 0.28
C SER A 52 13.27 -9.78 0.09
N SER A 53 12.83 -9.04 -0.94
CA SER A 53 13.42 -7.72 -1.26
C SER A 53 13.21 -6.66 -0.18
N MET A 54 12.20 -6.83 0.67
CA MET A 54 11.88 -5.93 1.79
C MET A 54 12.27 -6.52 3.16
N TYR A 55 13.05 -7.60 3.17
CA TYR A 55 13.58 -8.19 4.41
C TYR A 55 14.52 -7.16 5.09
N SER A 56 14.45 -6.88 6.35
CA SER A 56 13.74 -7.53 7.46
C SER A 56 12.37 -6.88 7.77
N THR A 57 12.02 -5.77 7.10
CA THR A 57 10.77 -5.04 7.36
C THR A 57 9.54 -5.87 7.02
N LEU A 58 9.56 -6.52 5.83
CA LEU A 58 8.48 -7.41 5.39
C LEU A 58 9.05 -8.79 5.06
N LEU A 59 8.30 -9.81 5.43
CA LEU A 59 8.63 -11.21 5.19
C LEU A 59 7.75 -11.79 4.09
N ASP A 60 8.24 -12.82 3.45
CA ASP A 60 7.47 -13.60 2.48
C ASP A 60 6.17 -14.13 3.12
N GLY A 61 5.04 -13.96 2.43
CA GLY A 61 3.73 -14.32 2.95
C GLY A 61 3.10 -13.32 3.92
N ASP A 62 3.70 -12.14 4.18
CA ASP A 62 3.04 -11.06 4.93
C ASP A 62 1.79 -10.56 4.18
N TRP A 63 0.69 -10.36 4.90
CA TRP A 63 -0.53 -9.76 4.35
C TRP A 63 -0.58 -8.29 4.71
N LEU A 64 -0.61 -7.45 3.71
CA LEU A 64 -0.57 -6.00 3.86
C LEU A 64 -1.92 -5.38 3.50
N LEU A 65 -2.35 -4.41 4.30
CA LEU A 65 -3.38 -3.47 3.92
C LEU A 65 -2.72 -2.32 3.15
N VAL A 66 -3.18 -2.12 1.93
CA VAL A 66 -2.67 -1.10 1.01
C VAL A 66 -3.79 -0.09 0.73
N THR A 67 -3.52 1.19 0.95
CA THR A 67 -4.40 2.27 0.48
C THR A 67 -4.26 2.41 -1.03
N GLY A 68 -5.39 2.42 -1.75
CA GLY A 68 -5.36 2.60 -3.21
C GLY A 68 -4.86 3.98 -3.64
N SER A 69 -4.45 4.10 -4.89
CA SER A 69 -3.93 5.35 -5.49
C SER A 69 -4.90 6.54 -5.40
N VAL A 70 -6.20 6.29 -5.26
CA VAL A 70 -7.20 7.35 -5.03
C VAL A 70 -6.95 8.10 -3.72
N LEU A 71 -6.49 7.42 -2.69
CA LEU A 71 -6.19 7.99 -1.36
C LEU A 71 -4.72 8.37 -1.21
N TYR A 72 -3.84 7.85 -2.05
CA TYR A 72 -2.40 8.04 -1.97
C TYR A 72 -1.88 8.61 -3.28
N GLN A 73 -1.71 9.94 -3.33
CA GLN A 73 -1.32 10.67 -4.53
C GLN A 73 0.07 11.29 -4.45
N GLU A 74 0.60 11.49 -3.26
CA GLU A 74 1.90 12.12 -3.02
C GLU A 74 2.83 11.17 -2.28
N PRO A 75 3.65 10.38 -2.98
CA PRO A 75 4.68 9.56 -2.37
C PRO A 75 5.68 10.39 -1.58
N LYS A 76 6.07 9.92 -0.40
CA LYS A 76 7.03 10.57 0.48
C LYS A 76 8.16 9.62 0.82
N HIS A 77 9.33 10.19 1.12
CA HIS A 77 10.44 9.41 1.65
C HIS A 77 10.00 8.52 2.82
N GLY A 78 10.43 7.27 2.81
CA GLY A 78 10.09 6.27 3.81
C GLY A 78 8.82 5.47 3.53
N ASP A 79 7.91 5.94 2.66
CA ASP A 79 6.69 5.20 2.34
C ASP A 79 6.99 3.85 1.67
N ILE A 80 6.34 2.79 2.14
CA ILE A 80 6.38 1.48 1.47
C ILE A 80 5.24 1.46 0.46
N ILE A 81 5.58 1.36 -0.81
CA ILE A 81 4.62 1.39 -1.91
C ILE A 81 4.51 0.05 -2.63
N VAL A 82 3.36 -0.14 -3.25
CA VAL A 82 3.12 -1.18 -4.25
C VAL A 82 3.05 -0.48 -5.60
N ALA A 83 3.90 -0.87 -6.53
CA ALA A 83 3.93 -0.32 -7.89
C ALA A 83 3.95 -1.44 -8.92
N SER A 84 3.44 -1.17 -10.11
CA SER A 84 3.47 -2.09 -11.25
C SER A 84 4.14 -1.38 -12.43
N LYS A 85 5.17 -2.02 -12.99
CA LYS A 85 5.90 -1.48 -14.13
C LYS A 85 5.96 -2.50 -15.26
N ASP A 86 5.36 -2.17 -16.39
CA ASP A 86 5.25 -3.08 -17.55
C ASP A 86 6.61 -3.57 -18.06
N SER A 87 7.66 -2.76 -17.91
CA SER A 87 9.04 -3.11 -18.32
C SER A 87 9.71 -4.12 -17.37
N PHE A 88 9.07 -4.48 -16.28
CA PHE A 88 9.63 -5.39 -15.28
C PHE A 88 8.60 -6.46 -14.87
N ASN A 89 9.01 -7.73 -14.95
CA ASN A 89 8.20 -8.90 -14.54
C ASN A 89 6.80 -8.93 -15.16
N ASP A 90 6.66 -8.57 -16.44
CA ASP A 90 5.36 -8.54 -17.14
C ASP A 90 4.28 -7.71 -16.40
N GLY A 91 4.69 -6.67 -15.68
CA GLY A 91 3.80 -5.80 -14.91
C GLY A 91 3.37 -6.37 -13.55
N GLU A 92 3.99 -7.43 -13.06
CA GLU A 92 3.72 -7.93 -11.71
C GLU A 92 4.04 -6.84 -10.65
N PRO A 93 3.15 -6.66 -9.67
CA PRO A 93 3.37 -5.67 -8.63
C PRO A 93 4.63 -5.93 -7.81
N ILE A 94 5.40 -4.89 -7.56
CA ILE A 94 6.57 -4.90 -6.68
C ILE A 94 6.30 -4.05 -5.43
N ILE A 95 6.92 -4.43 -4.33
CA ILE A 95 6.85 -3.68 -3.07
C ILE A 95 8.23 -3.12 -2.78
N LYS A 96 8.33 -1.80 -2.63
CA LYS A 96 9.59 -1.10 -2.38
C LYS A 96 9.36 0.10 -1.46
N ARG A 97 10.44 0.62 -0.89
CA ARG A 97 10.44 1.86 -0.11
C ARG A 97 10.84 3.05 -0.98
N VAL A 98 10.12 4.15 -0.85
CA VAL A 98 10.45 5.43 -1.48
C VAL A 98 11.68 6.02 -0.80
N ILE A 99 12.71 6.28 -1.59
CA ILE A 99 13.98 6.86 -1.13
C ILE A 99 14.04 8.35 -1.48
N ALA A 100 13.63 8.71 -2.70
CA ALA A 100 13.61 10.08 -3.14
C ALA A 100 12.42 10.33 -4.07
N THR A 101 12.00 11.59 -4.15
CA THR A 101 10.91 12.07 -4.98
C THR A 101 11.44 13.04 -6.04
N GLU A 102 10.56 13.51 -6.93
CA GLU A 102 10.91 14.42 -8.03
C GLU A 102 11.80 15.60 -7.59
N GLY A 103 12.74 15.95 -8.43
CA GLY A 103 13.69 17.05 -8.23
C GLY A 103 14.84 16.73 -7.27
N GLN A 104 14.75 15.71 -6.44
CA GLN A 104 15.82 15.31 -5.53
C GLN A 104 16.92 14.55 -6.27
N THR A 105 18.14 14.62 -5.75
CA THR A 105 19.29 13.92 -6.29
C THR A 105 19.70 12.80 -5.36
N VAL A 106 19.76 11.57 -5.90
CA VAL A 106 20.25 10.38 -5.18
C VAL A 106 21.69 10.13 -5.59
N ASP A 107 22.54 9.88 -4.60
CA ASP A 107 23.89 9.35 -4.76
C ASP A 107 24.12 8.18 -3.83
N ILE A 108 25.03 7.28 -4.18
CA ILE A 108 25.31 6.06 -3.39
C ILE A 108 26.81 5.83 -3.35
N ASP A 109 27.36 5.85 -2.15
CA ASP A 109 28.70 5.34 -1.89
C ASP A 109 28.62 3.82 -1.64
N PHE A 110 28.87 3.04 -2.68
CA PHE A 110 28.79 1.57 -2.61
C PHE A 110 29.91 0.94 -1.79
N GLU A 111 31.03 1.65 -1.56
CA GLU A 111 32.12 1.18 -0.73
C GLU A 111 31.76 1.32 0.76
N ALA A 112 31.26 2.50 1.14
CA ALA A 112 30.75 2.75 2.49
C ALA A 112 29.35 2.13 2.72
N GLY A 113 28.59 1.87 1.65
CA GLY A 113 27.22 1.36 1.70
C GLY A 113 26.19 2.38 2.12
N ILE A 114 26.46 3.67 1.88
CA ILE A 114 25.64 4.82 2.32
C ILE A 114 24.88 5.41 1.14
N VAL A 115 23.59 5.67 1.34
CA VAL A 115 22.73 6.39 0.39
C VAL A 115 22.63 7.85 0.79
N PHE A 116 22.74 8.74 -0.18
CA PHE A 116 22.61 10.19 -0.01
C PHE A 116 21.41 10.69 -0.82
N VAL A 117 20.66 11.61 -0.23
CA VAL A 117 19.64 12.39 -0.92
C VAL A 117 19.96 13.86 -0.77
N ASP A 118 20.11 14.59 -1.89
CA ASP A 118 20.52 15.99 -1.94
C ASP A 118 21.82 16.25 -1.17
N GLY A 119 22.75 15.28 -1.21
CA GLY A 119 24.04 15.32 -0.54
C GLY A 119 24.01 15.04 0.97
N VAL A 120 22.84 14.71 1.54
CA VAL A 120 22.68 14.35 2.95
C VAL A 120 22.60 12.85 3.08
N PRO A 121 23.45 12.20 3.92
CA PRO A 121 23.36 10.76 4.16
C PRO A 121 22.02 10.42 4.85
N LEU A 122 21.40 9.35 4.38
CA LEU A 122 20.16 8.85 4.99
C LEU A 122 20.47 8.05 6.27
N GLU A 123 19.63 8.27 7.29
CA GLU A 123 19.58 7.39 8.46
C GLU A 123 18.58 6.26 8.17
N GLU A 124 19.07 5.04 8.01
CA GLU A 124 18.29 3.92 7.49
C GLU A 124 18.32 2.72 8.46
N ASP A 125 17.59 2.83 9.56
CA ASP A 125 17.48 1.78 10.59
C ASP A 125 16.67 0.55 10.13
N TYR A 126 15.98 0.67 8.99
CA TYR A 126 15.15 -0.38 8.38
C TYR A 126 15.94 -1.29 7.42
N THR A 127 17.16 -0.95 7.05
CA THR A 127 17.93 -1.75 6.10
C THR A 127 18.54 -2.99 6.74
N TYR A 128 18.47 -4.11 6.04
CA TYR A 128 19.07 -5.36 6.50
C TYR A 128 20.59 -5.35 6.45
N THR A 129 21.17 -4.72 5.43
CA THR A 129 22.61 -4.58 5.21
C THR A 129 22.92 -3.23 4.56
N PRO A 130 24.17 -2.71 4.69
CA PRO A 130 24.61 -1.55 3.91
C PRO A 130 24.44 -1.74 2.40
N THR A 131 24.30 -0.65 1.66
CA THR A 131 24.02 -0.64 0.21
C THR A 131 25.30 -0.82 -0.61
N ASN A 132 25.75 -2.04 -0.83
CA ASN A 132 27.01 -2.32 -1.56
C ASN A 132 26.79 -2.83 -3.01
N ALA A 133 25.58 -3.35 -3.32
CA ALA A 133 25.28 -3.88 -4.65
C ALA A 133 25.01 -2.76 -5.65
N GLN A 134 25.82 -2.68 -6.69
CA GLN A 134 25.58 -1.87 -7.88
C GLN A 134 24.74 -2.68 -8.86
N GLU A 135 23.62 -2.11 -9.35
CA GLU A 135 22.71 -2.82 -10.25
C GLU A 135 22.71 -2.25 -11.68
N GLY A 136 23.60 -1.31 -11.99
CA GLY A 136 23.87 -0.82 -13.35
C GLY A 136 23.42 0.61 -13.64
N ILE A 137 22.71 1.29 -12.74
CA ILE A 137 22.49 2.73 -12.82
C ILE A 137 23.74 3.47 -12.35
N VAL A 138 24.07 4.56 -13.04
CA VAL A 138 25.19 5.44 -12.69
C VAL A 138 24.69 6.57 -11.78
N PHE A 139 25.39 6.82 -10.70
CA PHE A 139 25.10 7.87 -9.73
C PHE A 139 26.14 9.01 -9.79
N PRO A 140 25.78 10.25 -9.38
CA PRO A 140 24.47 10.66 -8.87
C PRO A 140 23.41 10.75 -9.97
N ILE A 141 22.11 10.61 -9.57
CA ILE A 141 20.97 10.71 -10.47
C ILE A 141 19.91 11.64 -9.89
N THR A 142 19.43 12.60 -10.68
CA THR A 142 18.32 13.48 -10.29
C THR A 142 17.00 12.87 -10.74
N ILE A 143 16.03 12.84 -9.84
CA ILE A 143 14.72 12.21 -10.06
C ILE A 143 13.88 13.13 -10.96
N ALA A 144 13.38 12.57 -12.05
CA ALA A 144 12.56 13.29 -13.01
C ALA A 144 11.20 13.70 -12.43
N ASP A 145 10.59 14.74 -12.99
CA ASP A 145 9.25 15.20 -12.63
C ASP A 145 8.24 14.06 -12.71
N GLY A 146 7.37 13.94 -11.72
CA GLY A 146 6.38 12.89 -11.62
C GLY A 146 6.93 11.49 -11.33
N CYS A 147 8.23 11.36 -11.03
CA CYS A 147 8.90 10.09 -10.74
C CYS A 147 9.35 10.00 -9.28
N ILE A 148 9.58 8.77 -8.86
CA ILE A 148 10.18 8.44 -7.57
C ILE A 148 11.32 7.45 -7.75
N PHE A 149 12.25 7.45 -6.81
CA PHE A 149 13.32 6.47 -6.70
C PHE A 149 13.04 5.57 -5.52
N VAL A 150 12.99 4.25 -5.75
CA VAL A 150 12.62 3.29 -4.75
C VAL A 150 13.70 2.23 -4.56
N MET A 151 13.83 1.73 -3.33
CA MET A 151 14.77 0.64 -3.03
C MET A 151 14.10 -0.40 -2.14
N GLY A 152 14.59 -1.64 -2.20
CA GLY A 152 14.24 -2.65 -1.22
C GLY A 152 15.03 -2.46 0.08
N ASP A 153 14.43 -2.82 1.22
CA ASP A 153 15.11 -2.77 2.51
C ASP A 153 16.23 -3.82 2.60
N ASN A 154 16.09 -4.92 1.87
CA ASN A 154 17.18 -5.88 1.63
C ASN A 154 18.07 -5.39 0.47
N ARG A 155 18.92 -4.40 0.74
CA ARG A 155 19.71 -3.65 -0.23
C ARG A 155 20.48 -4.50 -1.23
N ASN A 156 21.11 -5.58 -0.78
CA ASN A 156 21.93 -6.43 -1.63
C ASN A 156 21.15 -7.65 -2.19
N GLY A 157 19.87 -7.79 -1.83
CA GLY A 157 18.96 -8.83 -2.30
C GLY A 157 17.68 -8.29 -2.96
N SER A 158 17.71 -7.05 -3.43
CA SER A 158 16.56 -6.39 -4.07
C SER A 158 16.92 -5.90 -5.46
N LYS A 159 16.13 -6.25 -6.46
CA LYS A 159 16.12 -5.55 -7.73
C LYS A 159 15.16 -4.38 -7.61
N ASP A 160 15.64 -3.16 -7.82
CA ASP A 160 14.90 -1.91 -7.59
C ASP A 160 15.35 -0.79 -8.52
N SER A 161 15.14 0.49 -8.18
CA SER A 161 15.48 1.63 -9.05
C SER A 161 16.95 1.72 -9.42
N ARG A 162 17.86 1.01 -8.75
CA ARG A 162 19.28 0.89 -9.13
C ARG A 162 19.47 0.03 -10.38
N HIS A 163 18.48 -0.80 -10.73
CA HIS A 163 18.55 -1.67 -11.90
C HIS A 163 17.88 -1.01 -13.11
N PRO A 164 18.53 -0.99 -14.33
CA PRO A 164 17.99 -0.32 -15.51
C PRO A 164 16.60 -0.80 -15.96
N SER A 165 16.21 -2.05 -15.67
CA SER A 165 14.88 -2.56 -16.02
C SER A 165 13.75 -1.99 -15.15
N ILE A 166 14.07 -1.44 -13.98
CA ILE A 166 13.13 -0.76 -13.13
C ILE A 166 13.33 0.75 -13.23
N GLY A 167 14.54 1.26 -12.92
CA GLY A 167 14.83 2.68 -12.94
C GLY A 167 13.89 3.49 -12.05
N MET A 168 13.64 4.73 -12.41
CA MET A 168 12.63 5.56 -11.75
C MET A 168 11.23 5.02 -12.04
N ILE A 169 10.35 5.09 -11.03
CA ILE A 169 8.94 4.71 -11.14
C ILE A 169 8.12 5.97 -11.31
N ASP A 170 7.29 6.02 -12.35
CA ASP A 170 6.30 7.07 -12.52
C ASP A 170 5.25 6.94 -11.41
N THR A 171 4.85 8.06 -10.80
CA THR A 171 3.85 8.05 -9.73
C THR A 171 2.50 7.46 -10.16
N ARG A 172 2.20 7.46 -11.47
CA ARG A 172 1.02 6.82 -12.06
C ARG A 172 1.09 5.29 -12.05
N GLU A 173 2.29 4.72 -11.96
CA GLU A 173 2.54 3.27 -11.82
C GLU A 173 2.36 2.80 -10.37
N VAL A 174 2.18 3.73 -9.42
CA VAL A 174 1.97 3.42 -8.00
C VAL A 174 0.52 2.99 -7.77
N LEU A 175 0.34 1.75 -7.35
CA LEU A 175 -0.97 1.16 -7.05
C LEU A 175 -1.49 1.58 -5.66
N GLY A 176 -0.58 1.94 -4.75
CA GLY A 176 -0.92 2.41 -3.42
C GLY A 176 0.23 2.28 -2.41
N ARG A 177 -0.06 2.66 -1.15
CA ARG A 177 0.86 2.61 -0.02
C ARG A 177 0.46 1.50 0.95
N ALA A 178 1.40 0.67 1.35
CA ALA A 178 1.22 -0.29 2.43
C ALA A 178 1.19 0.46 3.77
N VAL A 179 0.09 0.33 4.50
CA VAL A 179 -0.13 1.10 5.74
C VAL A 179 -0.20 0.22 6.99
N PHE A 180 -0.51 -1.07 6.82
CA PHE A 180 -0.69 -1.96 7.97
C PHE A 180 -0.35 -3.40 7.59
N LEU A 181 0.34 -4.11 8.50
CA LEU A 181 0.55 -5.54 8.42
C LEU A 181 -0.58 -6.25 9.14
N LEU A 182 -1.44 -6.94 8.37
CA LEU A 182 -2.64 -7.60 8.87
C LEU A 182 -2.35 -8.98 9.44
N PHE A 183 -1.47 -9.73 8.75
CA PHE A 183 -1.11 -11.09 9.14
C PHE A 183 0.34 -11.35 8.76
N PRO A 184 1.20 -11.81 9.71
CA PRO A 184 2.60 -12.03 9.43
C PRO A 184 2.80 -13.29 8.59
N GLY A 185 3.74 -13.21 7.65
CA GLY A 185 4.34 -14.34 6.97
C GLY A 185 5.23 -15.14 7.90
N THR A 186 6.07 -15.98 7.33
CA THR A 186 7.01 -16.79 8.08
C THR A 186 8.44 -16.27 7.89
N ASP A 187 9.24 -16.35 8.95
CA ASP A 187 10.68 -16.12 8.87
C ASP A 187 11.40 -17.31 8.19
N LYS A 188 12.74 -17.24 8.09
CA LYS A 188 13.57 -18.30 7.52
C LYS A 188 13.52 -19.63 8.32
N GLN A 189 13.04 -19.60 9.55
CA GLN A 189 12.85 -20.74 10.46
C GLN A 189 11.38 -21.20 10.51
N GLU A 190 10.52 -20.72 9.60
CA GLU A 190 9.09 -21.00 9.53
C GLU A 190 8.28 -20.53 10.76
N ASN A 191 8.84 -19.61 11.59
CA ASN A 191 8.11 -19.01 12.70
C ASN A 191 7.28 -17.82 12.22
N ARG A 192 6.16 -17.59 12.92
CA ARG A 192 5.29 -16.41 12.71
C ARG A 192 5.35 -15.51 13.93
N GLU A 193 5.76 -14.28 13.73
CA GLU A 193 5.85 -13.26 14.77
C GLU A 193 4.61 -12.37 14.74
N PHE A 194 3.60 -12.70 15.55
CA PHE A 194 2.32 -11.98 15.59
C PHE A 194 2.43 -10.58 16.21
N ASP A 195 3.47 -10.27 16.92
CA ASP A 195 3.83 -8.93 17.44
C ASP A 195 4.18 -7.93 16.33
N ARG A 196 4.48 -8.40 15.12
CA ARG A 196 4.67 -7.58 13.92
C ARG A 196 3.36 -6.98 13.36
N ILE A 197 2.19 -7.47 13.79
CA ILE A 197 0.90 -6.93 13.35
C ILE A 197 0.79 -5.47 13.79
N GLY A 198 0.62 -4.56 12.84
CA GLY A 198 0.56 -3.15 13.18
C GLY A 198 0.74 -2.23 11.98
N ALA A 199 0.77 -0.92 12.28
CA ALA A 199 1.03 0.11 11.29
C ALA A 199 2.46 0.04 10.79
N LEU A 200 2.64 0.12 9.47
CA LEU A 200 3.95 0.22 8.81
C LEU A 200 4.44 1.68 8.87
N LYS A 201 5.73 1.83 9.12
CA LYS A 201 6.43 3.11 9.19
C LYS A 201 7.43 3.26 8.06
#